data_dcc2b425c9bf35d2b697adf39017d755
#
_entry.id   dcc2b425c9bf35d2b697adf39017d755
#
_cell.length_a   1.000
_cell.length_b   1.000
_cell.length_c   1.000
_cell.angle_alpha   90.00
_cell.angle_beta   90.00
_cell.angle_gamma   90.00
#
_symmetry.space_group_name_H-M   'P 1'
#
loop_
_entity.id
_entity.type
_entity.pdbx_description
1 polymer ?
#
loop_
_entity_poly.entity_id
_entity_poly.type
_entity_poly.pdbx_seq_one_letter_code
_entity_poly.pdbx_strand_id
1 'polypeptide(L)'
;MRVYSEQVYGIPPEQVVGSAGGTKFGYDKAGRPMLTKEPKLLLNDDKAGKPEGIHLIIGRRPVAAFGNSIGDKQMLEYTQASDCARLMMLVHHDDAAREYAYGPKSKIGTFSDELMAQSKKQGWVVISMKNDWKRIFAFE
;
A
#
# COMPACT_ATOMS: atom_id res chain seq x y z
N MET A 1 6.21 4.27 9.52
CA MET A 1 7.12 3.65 8.53
C MET A 1 8.33 4.51 8.20
N ARG A 2 8.21 5.80 7.94
CA ARG A 2 9.36 6.68 7.58
C ARG A 2 10.56 6.60 8.53
N VAL A 3 10.33 6.34 9.83
CA VAL A 3 11.40 6.28 10.86
C VAL A 3 12.40 5.14 10.63
N TYR A 4 11.98 4.06 9.98
CA TYR A 4 12.81 2.85 9.79
C TYR A 4 12.90 2.37 8.33
N SER A 5 12.19 3.05 7.41
CA SER A 5 12.10 2.59 6.01
C SER A 5 13.46 2.52 5.31
N GLU A 6 14.32 3.49 5.53
CA GLU A 6 15.65 3.53 4.93
C GLU A 6 16.56 2.44 5.53
N GLN A 7 16.58 2.32 6.85
CA GLN A 7 17.42 1.35 7.54
C GLN A 7 17.04 -0.11 7.23
N VAL A 8 15.72 -0.41 7.13
CA VAL A 8 15.23 -1.79 6.98
C VAL A 8 15.07 -2.17 5.52
N TYR A 9 14.65 -1.24 4.66
CA TYR A 9 14.27 -1.54 3.28
C TYR A 9 15.08 -0.78 2.23
N GLY A 10 15.99 0.11 2.63
CA GLY A 10 16.70 0.99 1.71
C GLY A 10 15.79 2.02 1.02
N ILE A 11 14.61 2.29 1.58
CA ILE A 11 13.63 3.23 1.03
C ILE A 11 13.73 4.55 1.79
N PRO A 12 14.16 5.64 1.14
CA PRO A 12 14.27 6.94 1.79
C PRO A 12 12.90 7.45 2.29
N PRO A 13 12.85 8.17 3.43
CA PRO A 13 11.60 8.58 4.07
C PRO A 13 10.64 9.37 3.18
N GLU A 14 11.16 10.17 2.25
CA GLU A 14 10.37 10.96 1.29
C GLU A 14 9.65 10.10 0.24
N GLN A 15 10.07 8.85 0.03
CA GLN A 15 9.39 7.90 -0.85
C GLN A 15 8.28 7.11 -0.13
N VAL A 16 8.13 7.30 1.17
CA VAL A 16 7.06 6.67 1.95
C VAL A 16 5.81 7.54 1.92
N VAL A 17 4.80 7.08 1.19
CA VAL A 17 3.45 7.66 1.18
C VAL A 17 2.59 6.96 2.23
N GLY A 18 1.76 7.70 2.93
CA GLY A 18 0.86 7.15 3.95
C GLY A 18 -0.17 8.17 4.41
N SER A 19 -1.10 7.73 5.25
CA SER A 19 -2.12 8.60 5.84
C SER A 19 -1.50 9.80 6.54
N ALA A 20 -2.07 10.99 6.32
CA ALA A 20 -1.58 12.25 6.85
C ALA A 20 -2.66 12.97 7.65
N GLY A 21 -2.32 13.36 8.89
CA GLY A 21 -3.16 14.24 9.71
C GLY A 21 -2.93 15.71 9.41
N GLY A 22 -3.92 16.56 9.72
CA GLY A 22 -3.80 18.01 9.66
C GLY A 22 -2.76 18.54 10.64
N THR A 23 -2.11 19.62 10.26
CA THR A 23 -1.21 20.37 11.12
C THR A 23 -1.44 21.86 10.98
N LYS A 24 -1.21 22.61 12.05
CA LYS A 24 -1.27 24.06 12.08
C LYS A 24 0.09 24.61 12.53
N PHE A 25 0.64 25.54 11.76
CA PHE A 25 1.82 26.29 12.16
C PHE A 25 1.47 27.30 13.23
N GLY A 26 2.36 27.48 14.21
CA GLY A 26 2.22 28.44 15.28
C GLY A 26 3.53 28.58 16.07
N TYR A 27 3.44 29.22 17.23
CA TYR A 27 4.56 29.42 18.16
C TYR A 27 4.20 28.90 19.53
N ASP A 28 5.16 28.36 20.24
CA ASP A 28 5.01 27.97 21.65
C ASP A 28 5.07 29.21 22.57
N LYS A 29 4.93 28.99 23.88
CA LYS A 29 4.98 30.06 24.89
C LYS A 29 6.31 30.81 24.96
N ALA A 30 7.38 30.21 24.43
CA ALA A 30 8.71 30.79 24.36
C ALA A 30 9.01 31.47 23.00
N GLY A 31 7.99 31.58 22.12
CA GLY A 31 8.14 32.16 20.80
C GLY A 31 8.84 31.25 19.76
N ARG A 32 9.00 29.95 20.03
CA ARG A 32 9.64 29.02 19.11
C ARG A 32 8.63 28.47 18.11
N PRO A 33 8.95 28.43 16.79
CA PRO A 33 8.05 27.92 15.77
C PRO A 33 7.77 26.42 16.00
N MET A 34 6.51 26.02 15.80
CA MET A 34 6.07 24.64 15.96
C MET A 34 4.89 24.27 15.06
N LEU A 35 4.74 22.98 14.79
CA LEU A 35 3.55 22.43 14.18
C LEU A 35 2.71 21.71 15.25
N THR A 36 1.44 22.07 15.35
CA THR A 36 0.48 21.40 16.22
C THR A 36 -0.39 20.47 15.36
N LYS A 37 -0.61 19.23 15.81
CA LYS A 37 -1.53 18.31 15.15
C LYS A 37 -2.98 18.78 15.32
N GLU A 38 -3.74 18.71 14.24
CA GLU A 38 -5.19 18.94 14.25
C GLU A 38 -5.96 17.62 14.21
N PRO A 39 -7.16 17.56 14.80
CA PRO A 39 -7.99 16.35 14.81
C PRO A 39 -8.73 16.17 13.47
N LYS A 40 -8.00 16.22 12.37
CA LYS A 40 -8.55 15.96 11.03
C LYS A 40 -7.57 15.13 10.20
N LEU A 41 -8.11 14.30 9.34
CA LEU A 41 -7.36 13.53 8.35
C LEU A 41 -7.31 14.33 7.04
N LEU A 42 -6.11 14.56 6.52
CA LEU A 42 -5.88 15.19 5.21
C LEU A 42 -5.85 14.17 4.08
N LEU A 43 -5.25 13.02 4.35
CA LEU A 43 -5.16 11.90 3.41
C LEU A 43 -5.39 10.60 4.19
N ASN A 44 -6.35 9.81 3.74
CA ASN A 44 -6.51 8.42 4.17
C ASN A 44 -5.88 7.51 3.11
N ASP A 45 -4.70 6.99 3.37
CA ASP A 45 -3.95 6.15 2.43
C ASP A 45 -4.48 4.70 2.40
N ASP A 46 -5.78 4.58 2.11
CA ASP A 46 -6.47 3.32 1.88
C ASP A 46 -7.39 3.46 0.65
N LYS A 47 -7.54 2.40 -0.11
CA LYS A 47 -8.37 2.34 -1.32
C LYS A 47 -8.03 3.48 -2.30
N ALA A 48 -8.99 4.38 -2.58
CA ALA A 48 -8.79 5.54 -3.46
C ALA A 48 -7.72 6.52 -2.96
N GLY A 49 -7.53 6.60 -1.65
CA GLY A 49 -6.49 7.45 -1.08
C GLY A 49 -5.06 7.04 -1.45
N LYS A 50 -4.81 5.77 -1.80
CA LYS A 50 -3.48 5.33 -2.27
C LYS A 50 -3.06 6.02 -3.58
N PRO A 51 -3.82 5.96 -4.68
CA PRO A 51 -3.47 6.72 -5.89
C PRO A 51 -3.48 8.24 -5.69
N GLU A 52 -4.38 8.79 -4.85
CA GLU A 52 -4.37 10.20 -4.50
C GLU A 52 -3.08 10.61 -3.79
N GLY A 53 -2.65 9.83 -2.80
CA GLY A 53 -1.40 10.05 -2.08
C GLY A 53 -0.16 9.92 -2.96
N ILE A 54 -0.12 8.91 -3.85
CA ILE A 54 0.94 8.73 -4.84
C ILE A 54 1.02 9.96 -5.75
N HIS A 55 -0.12 10.43 -6.27
CA HIS A 55 -0.14 11.62 -7.11
C HIS A 55 0.32 12.87 -6.36
N LEU A 56 -0.19 13.08 -5.14
CA LEU A 56 0.13 14.26 -4.33
C LEU A 56 1.62 14.35 -3.96
N ILE A 57 2.24 13.22 -3.59
CA ILE A 57 3.59 13.17 -3.02
C ILE A 57 4.66 12.85 -4.07
N ILE A 58 4.37 11.90 -4.97
CA ILE A 58 5.31 11.44 -5.99
C ILE A 58 5.13 12.20 -7.32
N GLY A 59 3.93 12.67 -7.63
CA GLY A 59 3.62 13.49 -8.81
C GLY A 59 3.58 12.73 -10.13
N ARG A 60 3.72 11.40 -10.12
CA ARG A 60 3.68 10.57 -11.32
C ARG A 60 3.02 9.22 -11.07
N ARG A 61 2.45 8.65 -12.13
CA ARG A 61 1.83 7.33 -12.11
C ARG A 61 2.89 6.24 -12.00
N PRO A 62 2.69 5.21 -11.15
CA PRO A 62 3.59 4.05 -11.08
C PRO A 62 3.59 3.25 -12.38
N VAL A 63 4.69 2.57 -12.65
CA VAL A 63 4.82 1.56 -13.71
C VAL A 63 4.64 0.14 -13.18
N ALA A 64 4.77 -0.04 -11.86
CA ALA A 64 4.48 -1.30 -11.18
C ALA A 64 3.77 -1.03 -9.86
N ALA A 65 2.83 -1.89 -9.50
CA ALA A 65 2.15 -1.85 -8.21
C ALA A 65 1.97 -3.27 -7.67
N PHE A 66 2.24 -3.42 -6.38
CA PHE A 66 2.11 -4.65 -5.64
C PHE A 66 1.14 -4.44 -4.48
N GLY A 67 0.23 -5.38 -4.29
CA GLY A 67 -0.73 -5.33 -3.21
C GLY A 67 -1.09 -6.71 -2.71
N ASN A 68 -1.93 -6.82 -1.69
CA ASN A 68 -2.36 -8.10 -1.13
C ASN A 68 -3.84 -8.12 -0.71
N SER A 69 -4.56 -7.03 -0.95
CA SER A 69 -5.94 -6.91 -0.45
C SER A 69 -6.80 -5.99 -1.31
N ILE A 70 -8.09 -5.98 -1.00
CA ILE A 70 -9.07 -5.07 -1.63
C ILE A 70 -8.71 -3.58 -1.44
N GLY A 71 -7.94 -3.26 -0.39
CA GLY A 71 -7.44 -1.90 -0.15
C GLY A 71 -6.44 -1.40 -1.20
N ASP A 72 -5.86 -2.31 -1.99
CA ASP A 72 -4.85 -1.99 -3.01
C ASP A 72 -5.44 -1.89 -4.43
N LYS A 73 -6.71 -2.27 -4.59
CA LYS A 73 -7.38 -2.34 -5.89
C LYS A 73 -7.20 -1.05 -6.71
N GLN A 74 -7.53 0.10 -6.15
CA GLN A 74 -7.47 1.39 -6.86
C GLN A 74 -6.05 1.79 -7.24
N MET A 75 -5.06 1.42 -6.44
CA MET A 75 -3.64 1.63 -6.78
C MET A 75 -3.23 0.78 -8.00
N LEU A 76 -3.67 -0.47 -8.07
CA LEU A 76 -3.42 -1.34 -9.23
C LEU A 76 -4.14 -0.81 -10.48
N GLU A 77 -5.41 -0.42 -10.37
CA GLU A 77 -6.16 0.21 -11.47
C GLU A 77 -5.51 1.50 -11.95
N TYR A 78 -5.03 2.33 -11.03
CA TYR A 78 -4.31 3.57 -11.34
C TYR A 78 -3.02 3.31 -12.10
N THR A 79 -2.27 2.29 -11.69
CA THR A 79 -1.05 1.85 -12.38
C THR A 79 -1.37 1.31 -13.77
N GLN A 80 -2.41 0.49 -13.89
CA GLN A 80 -2.84 -0.12 -15.16
C GLN A 80 -3.22 0.90 -16.23
N ALA A 81 -3.78 2.03 -15.84
CA ALA A 81 -4.21 3.09 -16.76
C ALA A 81 -3.05 3.92 -17.36
N SER A 82 -1.81 3.46 -17.26
CA SER A 82 -0.63 4.05 -17.91
C SER A 82 -0.51 3.57 -19.36
N ASP A 83 0.07 4.40 -20.22
CA ASP A 83 0.30 4.07 -21.64
C ASP A 83 1.62 3.31 -21.90
N CYS A 84 2.46 3.13 -20.87
CA CYS A 84 3.73 2.40 -20.97
C CYS A 84 3.62 0.96 -20.44
N ALA A 85 4.70 0.19 -20.55
CA ALA A 85 4.80 -1.13 -19.91
C ALA A 85 4.55 -1.02 -18.40
N ARG A 86 3.71 -1.91 -17.88
CA ARG A 86 3.23 -1.86 -16.48
C ARG A 86 3.01 -3.24 -15.90
N LEU A 87 3.16 -3.35 -14.58
CA LEU A 87 2.95 -4.58 -13.85
C LEU A 87 2.00 -4.32 -12.67
N MET A 88 0.90 -5.05 -12.63
CA MET A 88 -0.02 -5.11 -11.50
C MET A 88 0.04 -6.50 -10.90
N MET A 89 0.38 -6.60 -9.62
CA MET A 89 0.59 -7.87 -8.94
C MET A 89 -0.11 -7.90 -7.59
N LEU A 90 -0.81 -8.99 -7.32
CA LEU A 90 -1.44 -9.27 -6.02
C LEU A 90 -0.80 -10.50 -5.40
N VAL A 91 -0.36 -10.38 -4.17
CA VAL A 91 0.06 -11.50 -3.33
C VAL A 91 -1.16 -12.04 -2.61
N HIS A 92 -1.53 -13.27 -2.93
CA HIS A 92 -2.59 -14.00 -2.26
C HIS A 92 -2.00 -14.83 -1.13
N HIS A 93 -2.28 -14.42 0.10
CA HIS A 93 -1.85 -15.10 1.32
C HIS A 93 -2.78 -16.29 1.60
N ASP A 94 -2.54 -17.41 0.94
CA ASP A 94 -3.38 -18.61 0.95
C ASP A 94 -2.75 -19.82 1.67
N ASP A 95 -1.61 -19.63 2.35
CA ASP A 95 -0.90 -20.68 3.07
C ASP A 95 -1.02 -20.54 4.60
N ALA A 96 -2.12 -21.03 5.15
CA ALA A 96 -2.34 -21.01 6.60
C ALA A 96 -1.37 -21.89 7.42
N ALA A 97 -0.58 -22.74 6.77
CA ALA A 97 0.39 -23.58 7.45
C ALA A 97 1.72 -22.88 7.68
N ARG A 98 2.14 -22.01 6.76
CA ARG A 98 3.44 -21.31 6.81
C ARG A 98 3.33 -19.84 7.17
N GLU A 99 2.13 -19.23 6.98
CA GLU A 99 1.89 -17.82 7.27
C GLU A 99 0.44 -17.56 7.71
N TYR A 100 0.09 -16.30 7.92
CA TYR A 100 -1.28 -15.89 8.19
C TYR A 100 -2.08 -15.75 6.89
N ALA A 101 -3.01 -16.67 6.66
CA ALA A 101 -3.85 -16.62 5.45
C ALA A 101 -4.91 -15.52 5.53
N TYR A 102 -5.05 -14.75 4.45
CA TYR A 102 -6.05 -13.70 4.28
C TYR A 102 -7.19 -14.20 3.38
N GLY A 103 -8.40 -14.17 3.89
CA GLY A 103 -9.59 -14.59 3.14
C GLY A 103 -10.65 -13.49 3.06
N PRO A 104 -11.82 -13.82 2.47
CA PRO A 104 -12.93 -12.86 2.34
C PRO A 104 -13.46 -12.33 3.68
N LYS A 105 -13.25 -13.07 4.76
CA LYS A 105 -13.71 -12.72 6.12
C LYS A 105 -12.62 -12.10 6.98
N SER A 106 -11.42 -11.91 6.45
CA SER A 106 -10.32 -11.28 7.20
C SER A 106 -10.64 -9.82 7.48
N LYS A 107 -10.39 -9.38 8.71
CA LYS A 107 -10.57 -7.97 9.11
C LYS A 107 -9.46 -7.07 8.58
N ILE A 108 -8.28 -7.63 8.37
CA ILE A 108 -7.10 -6.95 7.85
C ILE A 108 -6.63 -7.76 6.64
N GLY A 109 -6.32 -7.08 5.54
CA GLY A 109 -5.83 -7.74 4.33
C GLY A 109 -6.90 -8.62 3.65
N THR A 110 -8.14 -8.16 3.55
CA THR A 110 -9.22 -8.92 2.90
C THR A 110 -8.91 -9.21 1.44
N PHE A 111 -8.84 -10.48 1.08
CA PHE A 111 -8.74 -10.96 -0.29
C PHE A 111 -10.06 -11.67 -0.65
N SER A 112 -10.93 -10.99 -1.41
CA SER A 112 -12.26 -11.51 -1.74
C SER A 112 -12.28 -12.24 -3.08
N ASP A 113 -13.33 -13.04 -3.29
CA ASP A 113 -13.57 -13.74 -4.57
C ASP A 113 -13.78 -12.74 -5.71
N GLU A 114 -14.38 -11.58 -5.43
CA GLU A 114 -14.57 -10.51 -6.41
C GLU A 114 -13.23 -9.90 -6.82
N LEU A 115 -12.27 -9.72 -5.86
CA LEU A 115 -10.93 -9.24 -6.17
C LEU A 115 -10.18 -10.24 -7.05
N MET A 116 -10.30 -11.55 -6.76
CA MET A 116 -9.73 -12.61 -7.59
C MET A 116 -10.32 -12.59 -9.00
N ALA A 117 -11.63 -12.51 -9.12
CA ALA A 117 -12.32 -12.47 -10.42
C ALA A 117 -11.93 -11.22 -11.22
N GLN A 118 -11.84 -10.07 -10.56
CA GLN A 118 -11.38 -8.83 -11.18
C GLN A 118 -9.94 -8.92 -11.64
N SER A 119 -9.05 -9.46 -10.84
CA SER A 119 -7.63 -9.64 -11.19
C SER A 119 -7.47 -10.43 -12.47
N LYS A 120 -8.19 -11.54 -12.60
CA LYS A 120 -8.23 -12.37 -13.81
C LYS A 120 -8.77 -11.59 -15.01
N LYS A 121 -9.88 -10.87 -14.85
CA LYS A 121 -10.49 -10.06 -15.91
C LYS A 121 -9.57 -8.95 -16.41
N GLN A 122 -8.81 -8.34 -15.50
CA GLN A 122 -7.90 -7.22 -15.80
C GLN A 122 -6.50 -7.69 -16.26
N GLY A 123 -6.22 -9.00 -16.22
CA GLY A 123 -4.90 -9.54 -16.55
C GLY A 123 -3.82 -9.21 -15.50
N TRP A 124 -4.20 -9.01 -14.24
CA TRP A 124 -3.25 -8.82 -13.15
C TRP A 124 -2.60 -10.14 -12.77
N VAL A 125 -1.34 -10.10 -12.37
CA VAL A 125 -0.64 -11.27 -11.86
C VAL A 125 -1.06 -11.52 -10.43
N VAL A 126 -1.52 -12.75 -10.14
CA VAL A 126 -1.81 -13.18 -8.76
C VAL A 126 -0.77 -14.23 -8.37
N ILE A 127 -0.03 -13.96 -7.30
CA ILE A 127 0.96 -14.87 -6.74
C ILE A 127 0.36 -15.57 -5.53
N SER A 128 0.31 -16.90 -5.55
CA SER A 128 -0.09 -17.73 -4.42
C SER A 128 1.11 -17.98 -3.51
N MET A 129 1.01 -17.60 -2.24
CA MET A 129 2.07 -17.90 -1.27
C MET A 129 2.25 -19.40 -1.08
N LYS A 130 1.18 -20.17 -1.23
CA LYS A 130 1.20 -21.62 -1.11
C LYS A 130 1.88 -22.33 -2.28
N ASN A 131 1.59 -21.89 -3.51
CA ASN A 131 1.96 -22.65 -4.71
C ASN A 131 3.18 -22.07 -5.43
N ASP A 132 3.43 -20.75 -5.32
CA ASP A 132 4.47 -20.09 -6.09
C ASP A 132 5.73 -19.80 -5.27
N TRP A 133 5.68 -20.03 -3.95
CA TRP A 133 6.82 -19.80 -3.05
C TRP A 133 7.32 -21.10 -2.44
N LYS A 134 8.58 -21.46 -2.75
CA LYS A 134 9.27 -22.58 -2.13
C LYS A 134 9.58 -22.29 -0.66
N ARG A 135 9.92 -21.05 -0.33
CA ARG A 135 10.25 -20.55 1.01
C ARG A 135 9.60 -19.18 1.20
N ILE A 136 8.96 -18.95 2.32
CA ILE A 136 8.33 -17.67 2.68
C ILE A 136 9.30 -16.88 3.57
N PHE A 137 9.84 -17.49 4.60
CA PHE A 137 10.74 -16.85 5.56
C PHE A 137 12.17 -17.37 5.45
N ALA A 138 13.14 -16.51 5.74
CA ALA A 138 14.56 -16.87 5.65
C ALA A 138 14.99 -17.98 6.63
N PHE A 139 14.22 -18.17 7.70
CA PHE A 139 14.49 -19.18 8.73
C PHE A 139 13.83 -20.54 8.48
N GLU A 140 13.08 -20.71 7.39
CA GLU A 140 12.52 -22.01 6.97
C GLU A 140 13.58 -22.94 6.39
#